data_c404fb58e9bd9f13451dc94c1401a702
#
_entry.id   c404fb58e9bd9f13451dc94c1401a702
#
_cell.length_a   1.000
_cell.length_b   1.000
_cell.length_c   1.000
_cell.angle_alpha   90.00
_cell.angle_beta   90.00
_cell.angle_gamma   90.00
#
_symmetry.space_group_name_H-M   'P 1'
#
loop_
_entity.id
_entity.type
_entity.pdbx_description
1 polymer ?
#
loop_
_entity_poly.entity_id
_entity_poly.type
_entity_poly.pdbx_seq_one_letter_code
_entity_poly.pdbx_strand_id
1 'polypeptide(L)'
;MKYTIEAKPYGSYDVVICGGGTAGVCAAIASAREGAKTLLIERSFTVGGMLTVGDAGITKFSEHCKDVDKYKSEVLDVLGTEPKRVQVVGGIAHEFVLRMIKDGNALGTHGEAGSYIFTDKAAAQLTLIEMLDEAGVEVLYDTRVCLVNKDGENIKSVVVLNKEGFCEIDAKQFIDTTGDADVAALSGVPCNVGATEEDVAGGRGKRVGEMMNYSSMFRVRNVDFGKLFEFLESHPERYHQHEFGVMSLENAKQSYQNGEMCVFRIRLGEWSPDPKYDLVQIYNLPEKDEAILLGPGCGLGGSNGLDARNLSRAQHTLQKGIYSLTEHIKSFPGFENTVVTYIPDVGVRETRHIVGEYTANLIDVLSGKDFEDSVACGGHPIDIHPIPKEIENADLNHWRFHIPYRVMLPTNVSNLLVAGRCVSATRIASGAIRPTAQCMALGEAAGTAAAMAAKGGTSAKSVDVQALRKKLTENGAII
;
A
#
# COMPACT_ATOMS: atom_id res chain seq x y z
N MET A 1 -16.28 8.53 33.33
CA MET A 1 -15.52 7.69 34.25
C MET A 1 -14.05 7.95 33.97
N LYS A 2 -13.23 8.31 34.95
CA LYS A 2 -11.79 8.51 34.78
C LYS A 2 -11.08 7.23 35.26
N TYR A 3 -10.11 6.76 34.51
CA TYR A 3 -9.24 5.65 34.91
C TYR A 3 -7.81 6.17 35.04
N THR A 4 -7.10 5.68 36.02
CA THR A 4 -5.64 5.87 36.10
C THR A 4 -4.98 4.61 35.53
N ILE A 5 -4.10 4.79 34.59
CA ILE A 5 -3.31 3.73 33.96
C ILE A 5 -1.89 3.85 34.47
N GLU A 6 -1.35 2.77 35.00
CA GLU A 6 0.05 2.66 35.38
C GLU A 6 0.77 1.89 34.26
N ALA A 7 1.63 2.59 33.51
CA ALA A 7 2.42 2.00 32.44
C ALA A 7 3.82 1.64 32.95
N LYS A 8 4.31 0.45 32.59
CA LYS A 8 5.67 0.02 32.91
C LYS A 8 6.65 0.59 31.89
N PRO A 9 7.83 1.11 32.29
CA PRO A 9 8.88 1.46 31.34
C PRO A 9 9.29 0.25 30.52
N TYR A 10 9.28 0.40 29.19
CA TYR A 10 9.71 -0.66 28.27
C TYR A 10 11.13 -0.41 27.76
N GLY A 11 11.42 0.79 27.30
CA GLY A 11 12.73 1.14 26.78
C GLY A 11 12.78 2.51 26.11
N SER A 12 13.99 2.88 25.69
CA SER A 12 14.25 4.13 25.00
C SER A 12 15.01 3.87 23.69
N TYR A 13 14.58 4.54 22.63
CA TYR A 13 15.04 4.35 21.26
C TYR A 13 15.41 5.70 20.63
N ASP A 14 16.14 5.65 19.51
CA ASP A 14 16.33 6.84 18.68
C ASP A 14 15.08 7.09 17.83
N VAL A 15 14.53 6.02 17.26
CA VAL A 15 13.33 6.07 16.40
C VAL A 15 12.36 4.96 16.78
N VAL A 16 11.09 5.30 16.97
CA VAL A 16 9.97 4.36 17.15
C VAL A 16 9.03 4.48 15.96
N ILE A 17 8.81 3.36 15.27
CA ILE A 17 7.88 3.23 14.15
C ILE A 17 6.61 2.55 14.63
N CYS A 18 5.46 3.18 14.45
CA CYS A 18 4.16 2.70 14.89
C CYS A 18 3.35 2.19 13.69
N GLY A 19 3.28 0.87 13.54
CA GLY A 19 2.63 0.16 12.45
C GLY A 19 3.62 -0.53 11.50
N GLY A 20 3.64 -1.86 11.49
CA GLY A 20 4.52 -2.70 10.67
C GLY A 20 3.98 -2.98 9.26
N GLY A 21 3.19 -2.09 8.68
CA GLY A 21 2.76 -2.17 7.29
C GLY A 21 3.91 -1.93 6.30
N THR A 22 3.60 -1.84 5.01
CA THR A 22 4.60 -1.65 3.94
C THR A 22 5.49 -0.42 4.17
N ALA A 23 4.90 0.70 4.55
CA ALA A 23 5.66 1.90 4.91
C ALA A 23 6.50 1.71 6.18
N GLY A 24 5.94 1.05 7.19
CA GLY A 24 6.60 0.87 8.49
C GLY A 24 7.81 -0.03 8.43
N VAL A 25 7.75 -1.11 7.67
CA VAL A 25 8.90 -2.00 7.46
C VAL A 25 10.04 -1.24 6.76
N CYS A 26 9.74 -0.51 5.67
CA CYS A 26 10.75 0.28 4.98
C CYS A 26 11.32 1.40 5.87
N ALA A 27 10.47 2.06 6.69
CA ALA A 27 10.92 3.07 7.64
C ALA A 27 11.86 2.50 8.72
N ALA A 28 11.54 1.31 9.23
CA ALA A 28 12.35 0.65 10.25
C ALA A 28 13.71 0.22 9.69
N ILE A 29 13.73 -0.41 8.52
CA ILE A 29 14.97 -0.82 7.84
C ILE A 29 15.83 0.40 7.54
N ALA A 30 15.26 1.46 6.94
CA ALA A 30 15.99 2.68 6.62
C ALA A 30 16.58 3.35 7.86
N SER A 31 15.79 3.50 8.91
CA SER A 31 16.23 4.09 10.17
C SER A 31 17.39 3.32 10.81
N ALA A 32 17.27 1.99 10.88
CA ALA A 32 18.29 1.14 11.46
C ALA A 32 19.59 1.11 10.61
N ARG A 33 19.49 1.04 9.29
CA ARG A 33 20.64 1.12 8.35
C ARG A 33 21.38 2.44 8.48
N GLU A 34 20.67 3.52 8.83
CA GLU A 34 21.29 4.80 9.19
C GLU A 34 21.92 4.78 10.59
N GLY A 35 21.87 3.66 11.32
CA GLY A 35 22.48 3.43 12.62
C GLY A 35 21.71 4.02 13.80
N ALA A 36 20.42 4.26 13.68
CA ALA A 36 19.54 4.59 14.78
C ALA A 36 19.12 3.33 15.54
N LYS A 37 19.03 3.38 16.86
CA LYS A 37 18.39 2.33 17.66
C LYS A 37 16.88 2.38 17.39
N THR A 38 16.39 1.39 16.66
CA THR A 38 15.06 1.41 16.03
C THR A 38 14.14 0.34 16.61
N LEU A 39 12.91 0.72 16.96
CA LEU A 39 11.82 -0.17 17.35
C LEU A 39 10.67 -0.06 16.35
N LEU A 40 10.19 -1.20 15.86
CA LEU A 40 8.97 -1.33 15.07
C LEU A 40 7.85 -1.96 15.91
N ILE A 41 6.72 -1.26 16.06
CA ILE A 41 5.53 -1.72 16.79
C ILE A 41 4.50 -2.18 15.77
N GLU A 42 4.02 -3.44 15.89
CA GLU A 42 3.00 -4.01 15.03
C GLU A 42 1.87 -4.65 15.85
N ARG A 43 0.62 -4.37 15.46
CA ARG A 43 -0.59 -4.86 16.12
C ARG A 43 -0.93 -6.34 15.82
N SER A 44 -0.38 -6.88 14.75
CA SER A 44 -0.54 -8.28 14.36
C SER A 44 0.73 -9.09 14.68
N PHE A 45 0.70 -10.39 14.39
CA PHE A 45 1.91 -11.24 14.44
C PHE A 45 2.65 -11.29 13.10
N THR A 46 2.37 -10.37 12.20
CA THR A 46 2.93 -10.36 10.86
C THR A 46 3.18 -8.93 10.39
N VAL A 47 4.39 -8.67 9.90
CA VAL A 47 4.75 -7.42 9.23
C VAL A 47 4.38 -7.43 7.74
N GLY A 48 4.42 -6.28 7.09
CA GLY A 48 4.13 -6.10 5.66
C GLY A 48 2.71 -5.60 5.35
N GLY A 49 1.78 -5.66 6.31
CA GLY A 49 0.42 -5.12 6.17
C GLY A 49 -0.30 -5.61 4.91
N MET A 50 -0.62 -4.69 3.97
CA MET A 50 -1.35 -5.05 2.74
C MET A 50 -0.58 -6.02 1.84
N LEU A 51 0.74 -6.07 1.91
CA LEU A 51 1.56 -6.99 1.14
C LEU A 51 1.48 -8.44 1.64
N THR A 52 1.20 -8.62 2.93
CA THR A 52 1.16 -9.92 3.61
C THR A 52 -0.22 -10.25 4.16
N VAL A 53 -0.71 -9.48 5.12
CA VAL A 53 -2.05 -9.68 5.73
C VAL A 53 -3.17 -9.36 4.74
N GLY A 54 -2.99 -8.32 3.92
CA GLY A 54 -3.95 -7.90 2.91
C GLY A 54 -3.88 -8.67 1.59
N ASP A 55 -2.82 -9.44 1.38
CA ASP A 55 -2.53 -10.21 0.17
C ASP A 55 -2.66 -9.39 -1.14
N ALA A 56 -2.29 -8.12 -1.07
CA ALA A 56 -2.29 -7.23 -2.23
C ALA A 56 -0.88 -7.09 -2.81
N GLY A 57 -0.78 -7.11 -4.13
CA GLY A 57 0.49 -6.94 -4.83
C GLY A 57 1.08 -5.53 -4.69
N ILE A 58 2.32 -5.39 -5.14
CA ILE A 58 2.95 -4.09 -5.35
C ILE A 58 2.49 -3.58 -6.71
N THR A 59 1.73 -2.49 -6.71
CA THR A 59 1.19 -1.91 -7.93
C THR A 59 1.98 -0.68 -8.34
N LYS A 60 2.25 -0.55 -9.63
CA LYS A 60 2.93 0.60 -10.22
C LYS A 60 4.35 0.83 -9.69
N PHE A 61 5.10 -0.27 -9.59
CA PHE A 61 6.51 -0.23 -9.26
C PHE A 61 7.35 0.33 -10.42
N SER A 62 6.97 0.02 -11.66
CA SER A 62 7.48 0.63 -12.89
C SER A 62 6.32 1.01 -13.80
N GLU A 63 6.51 1.99 -14.67
CA GLU A 63 5.50 2.46 -15.62
C GLU A 63 6.01 2.53 -17.04
N HIS A 64 5.07 2.48 -18.01
CA HIS A 64 5.38 2.77 -19.40
C HIS A 64 5.77 4.23 -19.56
N CYS A 65 6.90 4.46 -20.21
CA CYS A 65 7.34 5.79 -20.59
C CYS A 65 7.38 5.91 -22.12
N LYS A 66 6.69 6.91 -22.67
CA LYS A 66 6.74 7.19 -24.11
C LYS A 66 8.11 7.74 -24.54
N ASP A 67 8.82 8.40 -23.63
CA ASP A 67 10.15 9.00 -23.87
C ASP A 67 11.23 8.32 -23.02
N VAL A 68 11.45 7.04 -23.32
CA VAL A 68 12.43 6.19 -22.60
C VAL A 68 13.84 6.78 -22.69
N ASP A 69 14.17 7.45 -23.79
CA ASP A 69 15.52 8.00 -24.00
C ASP A 69 15.88 9.09 -22.98
N LYS A 70 14.89 9.83 -22.50
CA LYS A 70 15.05 10.85 -21.46
C LYS A 70 15.44 10.25 -20.11
N TYR A 71 15.05 8.99 -19.85
CA TYR A 71 15.16 8.34 -18.55
C TYR A 71 15.99 7.04 -18.60
N LYS A 72 16.95 6.95 -19.53
CA LYS A 72 17.78 5.75 -19.74
C LYS A 72 18.45 5.19 -18.48
N SER A 73 18.83 6.07 -17.55
CA SER A 73 19.46 5.66 -16.29
C SER A 73 18.47 5.04 -15.28
N GLU A 74 17.17 5.21 -15.51
CA GLU A 74 16.10 4.74 -14.63
C GLU A 74 15.33 3.54 -15.26
N VAL A 75 15.74 3.09 -16.46
CA VAL A 75 15.11 1.94 -17.12
C VAL A 75 15.53 0.68 -16.40
N LEU A 76 14.55 -0.09 -15.96
CA LEU A 76 14.74 -1.34 -15.26
C LEU A 76 14.40 -2.52 -16.15
N ASP A 77 15.29 -3.47 -16.12
CA ASP A 77 15.02 -4.85 -16.50
C ASP A 77 14.89 -5.71 -15.22
N VAL A 78 13.86 -5.44 -14.42
CA VAL A 78 13.64 -6.18 -13.16
C VAL A 78 13.16 -7.60 -13.42
N LEU A 79 12.51 -7.81 -14.56
CA LEU A 79 11.83 -9.07 -14.89
C LEU A 79 12.09 -9.51 -16.32
N GLY A 80 13.19 -9.06 -16.95
CA GLY A 80 13.41 -9.22 -18.39
C GLY A 80 12.41 -8.41 -19.22
N THR A 81 11.89 -7.31 -18.64
CA THR A 81 10.89 -6.48 -19.30
C THR A 81 11.48 -5.68 -20.44
N GLU A 82 10.68 -5.41 -21.45
CA GLU A 82 11.02 -4.56 -22.58
C GLU A 82 11.60 -3.20 -22.12
N PRO A 83 12.59 -2.62 -22.82
CA PRO A 83 13.27 -1.38 -22.43
C PRO A 83 12.39 -0.11 -22.45
N LYS A 84 11.08 -0.25 -22.51
CA LYS A 84 10.08 0.83 -22.54
C LYS A 84 9.45 1.13 -21.18
N ARG A 85 9.90 0.47 -20.11
CA ARG A 85 9.43 0.74 -18.74
C ARG A 85 10.47 1.51 -17.98
N VAL A 86 10.01 2.44 -17.16
CA VAL A 86 10.83 3.21 -16.25
C VAL A 86 10.44 2.86 -14.83
N GLN A 87 11.40 2.56 -13.99
CA GLN A 87 11.19 2.34 -12.58
C GLN A 87 10.72 3.64 -11.92
N VAL A 88 9.71 3.53 -11.06
CA VAL A 88 9.15 4.68 -10.33
C VAL A 88 9.56 4.64 -8.86
N VAL A 89 9.81 3.44 -8.31
CA VAL A 89 10.20 3.23 -6.93
C VAL A 89 11.48 2.40 -6.85
N GLY A 90 12.48 2.90 -6.13
CA GLY A 90 13.78 2.28 -5.90
C GLY A 90 14.00 1.85 -4.46
N GLY A 91 15.26 1.84 -4.04
CA GLY A 91 15.69 1.64 -2.65
C GLY A 91 15.26 0.31 -2.05
N ILE A 92 14.79 0.35 -0.82
CA ILE A 92 14.39 -0.85 -0.03
C ILE A 92 13.27 -1.64 -0.72
N ALA A 93 12.31 -0.96 -1.36
CA ALA A 93 11.25 -1.61 -2.11
C ALA A 93 11.80 -2.42 -3.29
N HIS A 94 12.78 -1.88 -4.00
CA HIS A 94 13.46 -2.57 -5.09
C HIS A 94 14.28 -3.77 -4.60
N GLU A 95 15.02 -3.60 -3.50
CA GLU A 95 15.76 -4.70 -2.87
C GLU A 95 14.83 -5.86 -2.49
N PHE A 96 13.69 -5.57 -1.88
CA PHE A 96 12.67 -6.58 -1.55
C PHE A 96 12.21 -7.32 -2.81
N VAL A 97 11.84 -6.60 -3.86
CA VAL A 97 11.37 -7.19 -5.13
C VAL A 97 12.44 -8.08 -5.76
N LEU A 98 13.70 -7.63 -5.78
CA LEU A 98 14.81 -8.41 -6.33
C LEU A 98 15.06 -9.71 -5.55
N ARG A 99 14.97 -9.68 -4.22
CA ARG A 99 15.08 -10.90 -3.38
C ARG A 99 13.97 -11.89 -3.74
N MET A 100 12.73 -11.42 -3.85
CA MET A 100 11.58 -12.26 -4.18
C MET A 100 11.68 -12.87 -5.58
N ILE A 101 12.14 -12.11 -6.58
CA ILE A 101 12.32 -12.58 -7.95
C ILE A 101 13.45 -13.62 -8.04
N LYS A 102 14.58 -13.35 -7.40
CA LYS A 102 15.73 -14.23 -7.39
C LYS A 102 15.39 -15.66 -6.95
N ASP A 103 14.50 -15.77 -5.98
CA ASP A 103 14.07 -17.03 -5.39
C ASP A 103 12.83 -17.64 -6.07
N GLY A 104 12.34 -17.01 -7.17
CA GLY A 104 11.15 -17.45 -7.90
C GLY A 104 9.83 -17.21 -7.17
N ASN A 105 9.85 -16.39 -6.13
CA ASN A 105 8.70 -16.14 -5.26
C ASN A 105 7.88 -14.88 -5.65
N ALA A 106 8.17 -14.30 -6.81
CA ALA A 106 7.41 -13.17 -7.33
C ALA A 106 7.18 -13.28 -8.84
N LEU A 107 6.01 -12.85 -9.27
CA LEU A 107 5.68 -12.61 -10.67
C LEU A 107 5.35 -11.13 -10.87
N GLY A 108 5.78 -10.59 -12.01
CA GLY A 108 5.42 -9.24 -12.46
C GLY A 108 4.74 -9.25 -13.82
N THR A 109 4.05 -8.18 -14.15
CA THR A 109 3.43 -8.00 -15.45
C THR A 109 4.39 -7.39 -16.46
N HIS A 110 4.28 -7.86 -17.69
CA HIS A 110 4.92 -7.30 -18.87
C HIS A 110 3.87 -6.62 -19.77
N GLY A 111 4.29 -5.68 -20.61
CA GLY A 111 3.46 -5.10 -21.65
C GLY A 111 2.37 -4.13 -21.17
N GLU A 112 1.15 -4.29 -21.68
CA GLU A 112 0.08 -3.28 -21.62
C GLU A 112 -0.56 -3.07 -20.24
N ALA A 113 -0.50 -4.06 -19.36
CA ALA A 113 -1.25 -4.05 -18.09
C ALA A 113 -0.61 -3.24 -16.94
N GLY A 114 0.48 -2.53 -17.18
CA GLY A 114 1.20 -1.81 -16.12
C GLY A 114 2.06 -2.75 -15.25
N SER A 115 2.74 -2.22 -14.22
CA SER A 115 3.56 -3.06 -13.37
C SER A 115 2.82 -3.48 -12.11
N TYR A 116 2.38 -4.71 -12.12
CA TYR A 116 1.91 -5.40 -10.92
C TYR A 116 2.95 -6.45 -10.55
N ILE A 117 3.30 -6.54 -9.27
CA ILE A 117 4.19 -7.57 -8.74
C ILE A 117 3.42 -8.27 -7.63
N PHE A 118 3.14 -9.54 -7.83
CA PHE A 118 2.57 -10.40 -6.80
C PHE A 118 3.59 -11.40 -6.32
N THR A 119 3.57 -11.67 -5.04
CA THR A 119 4.55 -12.51 -4.38
C THR A 119 3.89 -13.73 -3.75
N ASP A 120 4.66 -14.80 -3.57
CA ASP A 120 4.29 -15.78 -2.58
C ASP A 120 4.23 -15.11 -1.20
N LYS A 121 3.14 -15.35 -0.49
CA LYS A 121 2.84 -14.66 0.75
C LYS A 121 3.79 -15.07 1.89
N ALA A 122 4.07 -16.36 2.01
CA ALA A 122 4.93 -16.88 3.08
C ALA A 122 6.37 -16.42 2.86
N ALA A 123 6.85 -16.48 1.61
CA ALA A 123 8.16 -15.99 1.23
C ALA A 123 8.27 -14.47 1.45
N ALA A 124 7.23 -13.69 1.13
CA ALA A 124 7.23 -12.25 1.40
C ALA A 124 7.36 -11.93 2.89
N GLN A 125 6.64 -12.66 3.75
CA GLN A 125 6.76 -12.52 5.21
C GLN A 125 8.18 -12.82 5.68
N LEU A 126 8.75 -13.94 5.24
CA LEU A 126 10.11 -14.35 5.61
C LEU A 126 11.13 -13.31 5.13
N THR A 127 11.07 -12.90 3.88
CA THR A 127 12.00 -11.91 3.31
C THR A 127 11.96 -10.58 4.09
N LEU A 128 10.77 -10.10 4.47
CA LEU A 128 10.65 -8.88 5.27
C LEU A 128 11.23 -9.02 6.67
N ILE A 129 11.06 -10.19 7.31
CA ILE A 129 11.66 -10.49 8.62
C ILE A 129 13.18 -10.52 8.50
N GLU A 130 13.72 -11.21 7.51
CA GLU A 130 15.17 -11.27 7.26
C GLU A 130 15.76 -9.87 7.03
N MET A 131 15.10 -9.03 6.24
CA MET A 131 15.56 -7.65 6.01
C MET A 131 15.52 -6.78 7.28
N LEU A 132 14.55 -7.00 8.17
CA LEU A 132 14.49 -6.32 9.48
C LEU A 132 15.60 -6.80 10.41
N ASP A 133 15.84 -8.12 10.47
CA ASP A 133 16.89 -8.73 11.28
C ASP A 133 18.29 -8.31 10.82
N GLU A 134 18.54 -8.33 9.50
CA GLU A 134 19.79 -7.86 8.89
C GLU A 134 20.08 -6.38 9.21
N ALA A 135 19.01 -5.57 9.29
CA ALA A 135 19.14 -4.15 9.66
C ALA A 135 19.30 -3.93 11.19
N GLY A 136 19.03 -4.95 12.01
CA GLY A 136 19.07 -4.85 13.46
C GLY A 136 17.88 -4.14 14.08
N VAL A 137 16.71 -4.26 13.47
CA VAL A 137 15.45 -3.69 13.97
C VAL A 137 14.88 -4.57 15.07
N GLU A 138 14.55 -3.99 16.22
CA GLU A 138 13.71 -4.64 17.22
C GLU A 138 12.23 -4.56 16.78
N VAL A 139 11.52 -5.71 16.78
CA VAL A 139 10.10 -5.76 16.40
C VAL A 139 9.25 -6.20 17.59
N LEU A 140 8.23 -5.43 17.91
CA LEU A 140 7.29 -5.71 18.98
C LEU A 140 5.91 -6.03 18.39
N TYR A 141 5.59 -7.32 18.30
CA TYR A 141 4.32 -7.83 17.78
C TYR A 141 3.20 -7.77 18.83
N ASP A 142 1.95 -7.98 18.39
CA ASP A 142 0.73 -7.97 19.20
C ASP A 142 0.68 -6.75 20.13
N THR A 143 1.10 -5.61 19.60
CA THR A 143 1.30 -4.39 20.37
C THR A 143 0.63 -3.22 19.68
N ARG A 144 -0.19 -2.51 20.42
CA ARG A 144 -0.98 -1.40 19.89
C ARG A 144 -0.72 -0.12 20.67
N VAL A 145 -0.42 0.97 19.97
CA VAL A 145 -0.34 2.31 20.59
C VAL A 145 -1.71 2.74 21.06
N CYS A 146 -1.82 3.14 22.32
CA CYS A 146 -3.06 3.52 22.96
C CYS A 146 -3.09 4.99 23.42
N LEU A 147 -1.94 5.54 23.83
CA LEU A 147 -1.82 6.92 24.28
C LEU A 147 -0.49 7.51 23.80
N VAL A 148 -0.44 8.84 23.78
CA VAL A 148 0.76 9.62 23.46
C VAL A 148 0.99 10.65 24.55
N ASN A 149 2.18 10.67 25.14
CA ASN A 149 2.60 11.66 26.09
C ASN A 149 3.41 12.75 25.36
N LYS A 150 3.01 14.01 25.52
CA LYS A 150 3.65 15.17 24.89
C LYS A 150 4.21 16.16 25.89
N ASP A 151 5.23 16.86 25.47
CA ASP A 151 5.74 18.08 26.07
C ASP A 151 5.82 19.18 24.99
N GLY A 152 4.87 20.10 25.04
CA GLY A 152 4.73 21.10 23.97
C GLY A 152 4.40 20.43 22.63
N GLU A 153 5.24 20.70 21.64
CA GLU A 153 5.13 20.12 20.30
C GLU A 153 5.85 18.77 20.14
N ASN A 154 6.51 18.27 21.17
CA ASN A 154 7.26 17.02 21.07
C ASN A 154 6.51 15.88 21.75
N ILE A 155 6.49 14.72 21.10
CA ILE A 155 6.12 13.45 21.72
C ILE A 155 7.31 13.03 22.59
N LYS A 156 7.07 12.74 23.85
CA LYS A 156 8.05 12.14 24.78
C LYS A 156 8.03 10.62 24.65
N SER A 157 6.83 10.06 24.73
CA SER A 157 6.63 8.64 24.76
C SER A 157 5.29 8.26 24.15
N VAL A 158 5.19 7.00 23.74
CA VAL A 158 3.93 6.33 23.42
C VAL A 158 3.64 5.29 24.51
N VAL A 159 2.36 5.16 24.89
CA VAL A 159 1.92 4.06 25.74
C VAL A 159 1.27 3.01 24.85
N VAL A 160 1.73 1.81 24.97
CA VAL A 160 1.25 0.65 24.21
C VAL A 160 0.52 -0.33 25.11
N LEU A 161 -0.38 -1.10 24.50
CA LEU A 161 -1.02 -2.26 25.12
C LEU A 161 -0.55 -3.52 24.43
N ASN A 162 0.00 -4.46 25.19
CA ASN A 162 0.45 -5.75 24.72
C ASN A 162 0.19 -6.83 25.79
N LYS A 163 0.83 -7.99 25.67
CA LYS A 163 0.67 -9.11 26.60
C LYS A 163 1.10 -8.80 28.04
N GLU A 164 2.01 -7.85 28.22
CA GLU A 164 2.49 -7.40 29.54
C GLU A 164 1.59 -6.33 30.18
N GLY A 165 0.58 -5.87 29.48
CA GLY A 165 -0.30 -4.76 29.88
C GLY A 165 0.15 -3.44 29.24
N PHE A 166 0.00 -2.33 29.97
CA PHE A 166 0.42 -1.02 29.49
C PHE A 166 1.91 -0.81 29.69
N CYS A 167 2.63 -0.51 28.60
CA CYS A 167 4.05 -0.23 28.60
C CYS A 167 4.30 1.16 27.98
N GLU A 168 5.27 1.89 28.52
CA GLU A 168 5.70 3.20 28.02
C GLU A 168 7.02 3.10 27.30
N ILE A 169 7.09 3.68 26.09
CA ILE A 169 8.23 3.61 25.17
C ILE A 169 8.64 5.04 24.82
N ASP A 170 9.89 5.39 25.17
CA ASP A 170 10.46 6.68 24.88
C ASP A 170 11.20 6.67 23.55
N ALA A 171 11.18 7.78 22.81
CA ALA A 171 12.04 7.96 21.64
C ALA A 171 12.35 9.42 21.35
N LYS A 172 13.42 9.63 20.56
CA LYS A 172 13.75 10.97 20.04
C LYS A 172 12.84 11.37 18.89
N GLN A 173 12.51 10.41 18.00
CA GLN A 173 11.65 10.60 16.85
C GLN A 173 10.60 9.48 16.77
N PHE A 174 9.42 9.81 16.27
CA PHE A 174 8.33 8.86 16.05
C PHE A 174 7.91 8.89 14.58
N ILE A 175 7.51 7.72 14.07
CA ILE A 175 6.94 7.61 12.71
C ILE A 175 5.59 6.91 12.81
N ASP A 176 4.53 7.59 12.37
CA ASP A 176 3.18 7.00 12.25
C ASP A 176 3.02 6.35 10.88
N THR A 177 3.03 5.04 10.86
CA THR A 177 2.78 4.19 9.71
C THR A 177 1.57 3.27 9.93
N THR A 178 0.68 3.66 10.85
CA THR A 178 -0.53 2.88 11.18
C THR A 178 -1.50 2.76 10.00
N GLY A 179 -1.33 3.62 8.99
CA GLY A 179 -2.24 3.73 7.84
C GLY A 179 -3.52 4.52 8.14
N ASP A 180 -3.82 4.71 9.42
CA ASP A 180 -5.01 5.40 9.92
C ASP A 180 -4.68 6.71 10.65
N ALA A 181 -3.38 7.11 10.68
CA ALA A 181 -2.87 8.26 11.44
C ALA A 181 -3.22 8.19 12.94
N ASP A 182 -3.10 7.00 13.54
CA ASP A 182 -3.54 6.81 14.93
C ASP A 182 -2.65 7.57 15.92
N VAL A 183 -1.31 7.54 15.73
CA VAL A 183 -0.38 8.28 16.58
C VAL A 183 -0.54 9.78 16.39
N ALA A 184 -0.69 10.23 15.15
CA ALA A 184 -0.94 11.63 14.83
C ALA A 184 -2.23 12.13 15.48
N ALA A 185 -3.33 11.37 15.38
CA ALA A 185 -4.60 11.72 16.00
C ALA A 185 -4.51 11.76 17.54
N LEU A 186 -3.84 10.76 18.16
CA LEU A 186 -3.59 10.73 19.60
C LEU A 186 -2.71 11.89 20.06
N SER A 187 -1.85 12.42 19.17
CA SER A 187 -0.99 13.58 19.42
C SER A 187 -1.70 14.92 19.21
N GLY A 188 -2.97 14.91 18.79
CA GLY A 188 -3.74 16.11 18.49
C GLY A 188 -3.39 16.78 17.16
N VAL A 189 -2.85 16.00 16.19
CA VAL A 189 -2.65 16.48 14.81
C VAL A 189 -4.01 16.60 14.13
N PRO A 190 -4.32 17.76 13.51
CA PRO A 190 -5.53 17.89 12.71
C PRO A 190 -5.54 16.89 11.55
N CYS A 191 -6.69 16.27 11.31
CA CYS A 191 -6.86 15.29 10.23
C CYS A 191 -8.15 15.55 9.45
N ASN A 192 -8.08 15.41 8.13
CA ASN A 192 -9.25 15.26 7.28
C ASN A 192 -9.69 13.78 7.32
N VAL A 193 -10.99 13.53 7.27
CA VAL A 193 -11.58 12.20 7.39
C VAL A 193 -12.54 11.96 6.22
N GLY A 194 -12.19 11.08 5.31
CA GLY A 194 -13.01 10.79 4.13
C GLY A 194 -13.25 12.03 3.25
N ALA A 195 -14.38 12.07 2.53
CA ALA A 195 -14.73 13.17 1.66
C ALA A 195 -14.97 14.47 2.42
N THR A 196 -14.39 15.56 1.96
CA THR A 196 -14.60 16.93 2.47
C THR A 196 -15.83 17.58 1.83
N GLU A 197 -16.22 18.77 2.28
CA GLU A 197 -17.27 19.57 1.61
C GLU A 197 -16.91 19.87 0.14
N GLU A 198 -15.66 20.17 -0.13
CA GLU A 198 -15.15 20.39 -1.48
C GLU A 198 -15.24 19.12 -2.34
N ASP A 199 -14.91 17.96 -1.77
CA ASP A 199 -15.05 16.68 -2.47
C ASP A 199 -16.50 16.38 -2.84
N VAL A 200 -17.43 16.65 -1.94
CA VAL A 200 -18.87 16.46 -2.20
C VAL A 200 -19.36 17.43 -3.26
N ALA A 201 -18.98 18.69 -3.18
CA ALA A 201 -19.31 19.72 -4.18
C ALA A 201 -18.76 19.37 -5.57
N GLY A 202 -17.56 18.78 -5.64
CA GLY A 202 -16.91 18.32 -6.88
C GLY A 202 -17.36 16.90 -7.32
N GLY A 203 -18.38 16.31 -6.74
CA GLY A 203 -18.88 14.98 -7.12
C GLY A 203 -17.98 13.80 -6.72
N ARG A 204 -17.01 14.04 -5.84
CA ARG A 204 -16.00 13.07 -5.37
C ARG A 204 -16.40 12.31 -4.10
N GLY A 205 -17.63 12.45 -3.70
CA GLY A 205 -18.27 11.79 -2.56
C GLY A 205 -19.75 12.15 -2.53
N LYS A 206 -20.56 11.33 -1.87
CA LYS A 206 -22.02 11.59 -1.72
C LYS A 206 -22.34 12.42 -0.48
N ARG A 207 -21.46 12.39 0.51
CA ARG A 207 -21.61 13.12 1.77
C ARG A 207 -20.24 13.37 2.42
N VAL A 208 -20.14 14.41 3.20
CA VAL A 208 -18.95 14.69 4.01
C VAL A 208 -18.67 13.53 4.98
N GLY A 209 -17.40 13.17 5.10
CA GLY A 209 -16.94 12.03 5.89
C GLY A 209 -17.15 10.66 5.24
N GLU A 210 -17.66 10.59 4.02
CA GLU A 210 -17.76 9.33 3.28
C GLU A 210 -16.36 8.82 2.93
N MET A 211 -16.06 7.58 3.31
CA MET A 211 -14.82 6.90 2.97
C MET A 211 -14.99 6.02 1.74
N MET A 212 -13.89 5.72 1.06
CA MET A 212 -13.88 4.76 -0.06
C MET A 212 -14.31 3.37 0.41
N ASN A 213 -14.95 2.64 -0.50
CA ASN A 213 -15.44 1.30 -0.24
C ASN A 213 -14.32 0.34 0.21
N TYR A 214 -14.67 -0.54 1.14
CA TYR A 214 -13.81 -1.68 1.47
C TYR A 214 -13.72 -2.66 0.31
N SER A 215 -12.61 -3.38 0.25
CA SER A 215 -12.50 -4.55 -0.61
C SER A 215 -11.55 -5.59 0.00
N SER A 216 -11.70 -6.83 -0.43
CA SER A 216 -10.76 -7.91 -0.13
C SER A 216 -10.50 -8.67 -1.42
N MET A 217 -9.23 -8.84 -1.75
CA MET A 217 -8.79 -9.81 -2.73
C MET A 217 -8.55 -11.13 -1.98
N PHE A 218 -8.73 -12.26 -2.59
CA PHE A 218 -8.54 -13.53 -1.89
C PHE A 218 -7.81 -14.54 -2.76
N ARG A 219 -7.14 -15.48 -2.13
CA ARG A 219 -6.29 -16.46 -2.78
C ARG A 219 -7.02 -17.81 -2.93
N VAL A 220 -6.88 -18.40 -4.10
CA VAL A 220 -7.42 -19.71 -4.44
C VAL A 220 -6.35 -20.60 -5.05
N ARG A 221 -6.55 -21.91 -4.97
CA ARG A 221 -5.73 -22.95 -5.60
C ARG A 221 -6.61 -23.89 -6.43
N ASN A 222 -5.95 -24.72 -7.22
CA ASN A 222 -6.55 -25.68 -8.16
C ASN A 222 -7.32 -24.98 -9.30
N VAL A 223 -6.80 -23.88 -9.79
CA VAL A 223 -7.30 -23.23 -11.00
C VAL A 223 -6.65 -23.90 -12.21
N ASP A 224 -7.46 -24.50 -13.09
CA ASP A 224 -7.00 -25.01 -14.38
C ASP A 224 -7.00 -23.88 -15.42
N PHE A 225 -5.91 -23.14 -15.48
CA PHE A 225 -5.75 -22.04 -16.45
C PHE A 225 -5.80 -22.50 -17.89
N GLY A 226 -5.33 -23.74 -18.20
CA GLY A 226 -5.42 -24.29 -19.56
C GLY A 226 -6.86 -24.41 -20.02
N LYS A 227 -7.68 -25.09 -19.21
CA LYS A 227 -9.12 -25.24 -19.47
C LYS A 227 -9.87 -23.90 -19.46
N LEU A 228 -9.46 -22.98 -18.57
CA LEU A 228 -10.04 -21.64 -18.50
C LEU A 228 -9.81 -20.87 -19.81
N PHE A 229 -8.57 -20.83 -20.32
CA PHE A 229 -8.25 -20.15 -21.57
C PHE A 229 -8.92 -20.80 -22.79
N GLU A 230 -8.96 -22.14 -22.88
CA GLU A 230 -9.67 -22.84 -23.94
C GLU A 230 -11.17 -22.51 -23.97
N PHE A 231 -11.78 -22.42 -22.78
CA PHE A 231 -13.17 -22.00 -22.67
C PHE A 231 -13.37 -20.55 -23.12
N LEU A 232 -12.51 -19.63 -22.68
CA LEU A 232 -12.62 -18.21 -23.04
C LEU A 232 -12.35 -17.95 -24.54
N GLU A 233 -11.52 -18.74 -25.20
CA GLU A 233 -11.33 -18.69 -26.66
C GLU A 233 -12.60 -19.09 -27.42
N SER A 234 -13.33 -20.07 -26.92
CA SER A 234 -14.61 -20.51 -27.50
C SER A 234 -15.81 -19.67 -27.10
N HIS A 235 -15.68 -18.86 -26.02
CA HIS A 235 -16.73 -18.00 -25.48
C HIS A 235 -16.19 -16.58 -25.23
N PRO A 236 -15.81 -15.83 -26.29
CA PRO A 236 -15.14 -14.52 -26.14
C PRO A 236 -16.01 -13.47 -25.43
N GLU A 237 -17.36 -13.65 -25.42
CA GLU A 237 -18.27 -12.78 -24.65
C GLU A 237 -18.08 -12.89 -23.13
N ARG A 238 -17.43 -13.95 -22.66
CA ARG A 238 -17.09 -14.15 -21.25
C ARG A 238 -15.79 -13.44 -20.85
N TYR A 239 -14.99 -13.00 -21.81
CA TYR A 239 -13.80 -12.19 -21.57
C TYR A 239 -14.16 -10.72 -21.52
N HIS A 240 -13.66 -9.99 -20.53
CA HIS A 240 -13.90 -8.56 -20.41
C HIS A 240 -12.60 -7.79 -20.49
N GLN A 241 -12.34 -7.22 -21.66
CA GLN A 241 -11.23 -6.29 -21.84
C GLN A 241 -11.64 -4.90 -21.32
N HIS A 242 -10.89 -4.38 -20.35
CA HIS A 242 -11.07 -3.04 -19.82
C HIS A 242 -9.93 -2.15 -20.33
N GLU A 243 -10.19 -0.86 -20.53
CA GLU A 243 -9.22 0.09 -21.08
C GLU A 243 -7.97 0.28 -20.21
N PHE A 244 -8.03 -0.03 -18.90
CA PHE A 244 -6.93 0.16 -17.97
C PHE A 244 -6.55 -1.13 -17.23
N GLY A 245 -5.32 -1.58 -17.45
CA GLY A 245 -4.65 -2.57 -16.61
C GLY A 245 -5.10 -4.03 -16.75
N VAL A 246 -5.81 -4.38 -17.83
CA VAL A 246 -6.24 -5.74 -18.15
C VAL A 246 -5.71 -6.13 -19.52
N MET A 247 -5.05 -7.29 -19.58
CA MET A 247 -4.49 -7.82 -20.82
C MET A 247 -5.57 -8.25 -21.81
N SER A 248 -5.24 -8.31 -23.09
CA SER A 248 -6.06 -9.07 -24.06
C SER A 248 -6.02 -10.57 -23.71
N LEU A 249 -7.01 -11.35 -24.18
CA LEU A 249 -7.03 -12.79 -23.92
C LEU A 249 -5.78 -13.50 -24.46
N GLU A 250 -5.34 -13.12 -25.65
CA GLU A 250 -4.12 -13.63 -26.27
C GLU A 250 -2.88 -13.35 -25.44
N ASN A 251 -2.72 -12.08 -25.02
CA ASN A 251 -1.59 -11.67 -24.19
C ASN A 251 -1.61 -12.34 -22.81
N ALA A 252 -2.79 -12.45 -22.17
CA ALA A 252 -2.92 -13.13 -20.88
C ALA A 252 -2.53 -14.61 -20.96
N LYS A 253 -2.98 -15.30 -22.01
CA LYS A 253 -2.62 -16.70 -22.27
C LYS A 253 -1.12 -16.86 -22.54
N GLN A 254 -0.55 -15.99 -23.39
CA GLN A 254 0.86 -16.03 -23.70
C GLN A 254 1.73 -15.75 -22.46
N SER A 255 1.41 -14.74 -21.66
CA SER A 255 2.12 -14.42 -20.42
C SER A 255 2.08 -15.60 -19.45
N TYR A 256 0.90 -16.21 -19.25
CA TYR A 256 0.80 -17.41 -18.41
C TYR A 256 1.67 -18.57 -18.91
N GLN A 257 1.66 -18.83 -20.23
CA GLN A 257 2.48 -19.90 -20.85
C GLN A 257 3.97 -19.65 -20.70
N ASN A 258 4.38 -18.38 -20.70
CA ASN A 258 5.77 -17.97 -20.49
C ASN A 258 6.19 -18.03 -19.01
N GLY A 259 5.27 -18.33 -18.08
CA GLY A 259 5.52 -18.26 -16.64
C GLY A 259 5.57 -16.83 -16.10
N GLU A 260 4.95 -15.90 -16.83
CA GLU A 260 4.82 -14.50 -16.47
C GLU A 260 3.47 -14.24 -15.80
N MET A 261 3.35 -13.10 -15.13
CA MET A 261 2.09 -12.68 -14.55
C MET A 261 1.09 -12.26 -15.63
N CYS A 262 -0.13 -12.77 -15.55
CA CYS A 262 -1.25 -12.28 -16.33
C CYS A 262 -2.34 -11.66 -15.43
N VAL A 263 -2.95 -10.60 -15.94
CA VAL A 263 -4.09 -9.91 -15.30
C VAL A 263 -5.21 -9.84 -16.31
N PHE A 264 -6.34 -10.44 -15.99
CA PHE A 264 -7.50 -10.44 -16.88
C PHE A 264 -8.82 -10.47 -16.11
N ARG A 265 -9.91 -10.23 -16.81
CA ARG A 265 -11.26 -10.24 -16.25
C ARG A 265 -12.19 -11.16 -17.03
N ILE A 266 -13.03 -11.87 -16.29
CA ILE A 266 -14.09 -12.72 -16.86
C ILE A 266 -15.46 -12.24 -16.40
N ARG A 267 -16.48 -12.54 -17.24
CA ARG A 267 -17.89 -12.37 -16.91
C ARG A 267 -18.47 -13.71 -16.49
N LEU A 268 -18.93 -13.78 -15.26
CA LEU A 268 -19.57 -14.97 -14.75
C LEU A 268 -20.97 -15.17 -15.35
N GLY A 269 -21.72 -14.08 -15.61
CA GLY A 269 -23.11 -14.18 -16.06
C GLY A 269 -23.98 -14.95 -15.09
N GLU A 270 -24.56 -16.06 -15.53
CA GLU A 270 -25.41 -16.96 -14.74
C GLU A 270 -24.70 -17.65 -13.58
N TRP A 271 -23.37 -17.72 -13.60
CA TRP A 271 -22.57 -18.26 -12.48
C TRP A 271 -22.20 -17.19 -11.45
N SER A 272 -22.71 -15.97 -11.57
CA SER A 272 -22.48 -14.94 -10.56
C SER A 272 -23.41 -15.08 -9.36
N PRO A 273 -22.93 -14.92 -8.12
CA PRO A 273 -23.80 -14.85 -6.95
C PRO A 273 -24.66 -13.58 -6.93
N ASP A 274 -24.29 -12.55 -7.69
CA ASP A 274 -25.06 -11.32 -7.88
C ASP A 274 -25.11 -10.97 -9.37
N PRO A 275 -26.28 -11.10 -10.04
CA PRO A 275 -26.41 -10.80 -11.48
C PRO A 275 -26.06 -9.37 -11.88
N LYS A 276 -26.01 -8.42 -10.94
CA LYS A 276 -25.63 -7.03 -11.19
C LYS A 276 -24.12 -6.83 -11.23
N TYR A 277 -23.37 -7.76 -10.67
CA TYR A 277 -21.92 -7.73 -10.56
C TYR A 277 -21.37 -9.09 -10.95
N ASP A 278 -21.04 -9.25 -12.22
CA ASP A 278 -20.61 -10.53 -12.79
C ASP A 278 -19.12 -10.57 -13.17
N LEU A 279 -18.38 -9.48 -12.90
CA LEU A 279 -16.97 -9.40 -13.26
C LEU A 279 -16.09 -9.95 -12.16
N VAL A 280 -15.16 -10.85 -12.52
CA VAL A 280 -14.07 -11.33 -11.67
C VAL A 280 -12.75 -10.96 -12.32
N GLN A 281 -11.92 -10.26 -11.58
CA GLN A 281 -10.52 -9.99 -11.95
C GLN A 281 -9.63 -11.09 -11.38
N ILE A 282 -8.73 -11.59 -12.20
CA ILE A 282 -7.89 -12.75 -11.94
C ILE A 282 -6.44 -12.33 -12.13
N TYR A 283 -5.60 -12.72 -11.18
CA TYR A 283 -4.14 -12.61 -11.21
C TYR A 283 -3.57 -14.00 -10.94
N ASN A 284 -2.74 -14.55 -11.85
CA ASN A 284 -2.00 -15.77 -11.51
C ASN A 284 -0.88 -15.46 -10.50
N LEU A 285 -0.41 -16.48 -9.83
CA LEU A 285 0.65 -16.41 -8.83
C LEU A 285 1.86 -17.23 -9.26
N PRO A 286 3.01 -17.17 -8.53
CA PRO A 286 4.18 -18.01 -8.84
C PRO A 286 3.86 -19.49 -8.92
N GLU A 287 2.97 -19.97 -8.06
CA GLU A 287 2.44 -21.33 -8.17
C GLU A 287 1.42 -21.44 -9.30
N LYS A 288 1.63 -22.39 -10.21
CA LYS A 288 0.91 -22.47 -11.50
C LYS A 288 -0.60 -22.64 -11.41
N ASP A 289 -1.11 -23.21 -10.32
CA ASP A 289 -2.53 -23.44 -10.09
C ASP A 289 -3.15 -22.47 -9.06
N GLU A 290 -2.37 -21.45 -8.65
CA GLU A 290 -2.85 -20.43 -7.72
C GLU A 290 -3.24 -19.13 -8.42
N ALA A 291 -4.25 -18.48 -7.87
CA ALA A 291 -4.70 -17.16 -8.33
C ALA A 291 -5.17 -16.28 -7.16
N ILE A 292 -5.09 -14.97 -7.37
CA ILE A 292 -5.83 -13.99 -6.58
C ILE A 292 -7.06 -13.59 -7.36
N LEU A 293 -8.21 -13.56 -6.68
CA LEU A 293 -9.49 -13.17 -7.25
C LEU A 293 -10.04 -11.91 -6.57
N LEU A 294 -10.67 -11.06 -7.38
CA LEU A 294 -11.47 -9.92 -6.93
C LEU A 294 -12.76 -9.87 -7.75
N GLY A 295 -13.91 -10.00 -7.10
CA GLY A 295 -15.19 -10.10 -7.82
C GLY A 295 -16.42 -9.84 -6.95
N PRO A 296 -17.59 -10.33 -7.35
CA PRO A 296 -18.83 -10.19 -6.59
C PRO A 296 -18.68 -10.64 -5.14
N GLY A 297 -19.19 -9.83 -4.22
CA GLY A 297 -19.06 -10.08 -2.78
C GLY A 297 -17.71 -9.67 -2.14
N CYS A 298 -16.73 -9.28 -2.97
CA CYS A 298 -15.41 -8.84 -2.47
C CYS A 298 -15.34 -7.33 -2.14
N GLY A 299 -16.41 -6.59 -2.37
CA GLY A 299 -16.51 -5.15 -2.09
C GLY A 299 -17.71 -4.81 -1.20
N LEU A 300 -17.58 -3.80 -0.36
CA LEU A 300 -18.64 -3.34 0.53
C LEU A 300 -18.63 -1.83 0.66
N GLY A 301 -19.76 -1.20 0.36
CA GLY A 301 -20.00 0.22 0.55
C GLY A 301 -20.34 0.61 1.98
N GLY A 302 -20.41 1.92 2.23
CA GLY A 302 -20.74 2.47 3.55
C GLY A 302 -19.60 2.28 4.56
N SER A 303 -18.38 2.32 4.09
CA SER A 303 -17.16 2.08 4.86
C SER A 303 -16.90 3.20 5.88
N ASN A 304 -16.49 2.81 7.08
CA ASN A 304 -15.93 3.68 8.08
C ASN A 304 -14.79 2.96 8.83
N GLY A 305 -13.57 3.12 8.33
CA GLY A 305 -12.38 2.46 8.87
C GLY A 305 -12.00 2.90 10.30
N LEU A 306 -12.68 3.89 10.85
CA LEU A 306 -12.49 4.37 12.23
C LEU A 306 -13.57 3.85 13.20
N ASP A 307 -14.53 3.07 12.71
CA ASP A 307 -15.59 2.46 13.51
C ASP A 307 -15.39 0.96 13.63
N ALA A 308 -15.10 0.47 14.83
CA ALA A 308 -14.83 -0.93 15.09
C ALA A 308 -16.00 -1.87 14.74
N ARG A 309 -17.24 -1.42 14.91
CA ARG A 309 -18.43 -2.21 14.55
C ARG A 309 -18.60 -2.29 13.05
N ASN A 310 -18.30 -1.18 12.33
CA ASN A 310 -18.33 -1.14 10.88
C ASN A 310 -17.26 -2.07 10.30
N LEU A 311 -16.03 -2.01 10.80
CA LEU A 311 -14.93 -2.91 10.40
C LEU A 311 -15.27 -4.39 10.65
N SER A 312 -15.77 -4.71 11.85
CA SER A 312 -16.12 -6.10 12.20
C SER A 312 -17.23 -6.66 11.31
N ARG A 313 -18.26 -5.85 11.02
CA ARG A 313 -19.34 -6.22 10.11
C ARG A 313 -18.81 -6.38 8.68
N ALA A 314 -17.91 -5.48 8.24
CA ALA A 314 -17.31 -5.54 6.92
C ALA A 314 -16.51 -6.83 6.73
N GLN A 315 -15.61 -7.16 7.67
CA GLN A 315 -14.84 -8.41 7.64
C GLN A 315 -15.75 -9.63 7.52
N HIS A 316 -16.78 -9.71 8.36
CA HIS A 316 -17.73 -10.83 8.35
C HIS A 316 -18.52 -10.92 7.02
N THR A 317 -18.95 -9.77 6.47
CA THR A 317 -19.72 -9.73 5.21
C THR A 317 -18.84 -10.12 4.01
N LEU A 318 -17.61 -9.58 3.95
CA LEU A 318 -16.68 -9.90 2.88
C LEU A 318 -16.26 -11.38 2.88
N GLN A 319 -16.00 -11.96 4.06
CA GLN A 319 -15.74 -13.40 4.16
C GLN A 319 -16.87 -14.24 3.59
N LYS A 320 -18.12 -13.92 3.94
CA LYS A 320 -19.29 -14.62 3.37
C LYS A 320 -19.40 -14.43 1.86
N GLY A 321 -19.14 -13.21 1.37
CA GLY A 321 -19.15 -12.89 -0.06
C GLY A 321 -18.12 -13.69 -0.84
N ILE A 322 -16.90 -13.82 -0.30
CA ILE A 322 -15.82 -14.62 -0.88
C ILE A 322 -16.20 -16.10 -0.97
N TYR A 323 -16.73 -16.69 0.10
CA TYR A 323 -17.20 -18.08 0.05
C TYR A 323 -18.35 -18.25 -0.94
N SER A 324 -19.31 -17.33 -0.98
CA SER A 324 -20.39 -17.37 -1.97
C SER A 324 -19.86 -17.33 -3.40
N LEU A 325 -18.93 -16.41 -3.71
CA LEU A 325 -18.29 -16.34 -5.01
C LEU A 325 -17.56 -17.65 -5.35
N THR A 326 -16.81 -18.21 -4.41
CA THR A 326 -16.05 -19.45 -4.64
C THR A 326 -16.97 -20.61 -4.98
N GLU A 327 -18.11 -20.78 -4.31
CA GLU A 327 -19.05 -21.85 -4.61
C GLU A 327 -19.71 -21.66 -6.01
N HIS A 328 -20.01 -20.43 -6.38
CA HIS A 328 -20.59 -20.15 -7.70
C HIS A 328 -19.57 -20.35 -8.83
N ILE A 329 -18.34 -19.89 -8.66
CA ILE A 329 -17.30 -19.96 -9.68
C ILE A 329 -16.88 -21.41 -9.99
N LYS A 330 -17.09 -22.38 -9.08
CA LYS A 330 -16.82 -23.80 -9.33
C LYS A 330 -17.62 -24.38 -10.51
N SER A 331 -18.70 -23.74 -10.90
CA SER A 331 -19.46 -24.10 -12.10
C SER A 331 -18.85 -23.50 -13.39
N PHE A 332 -17.88 -22.60 -13.27
CA PHE A 332 -17.21 -21.98 -14.41
C PHE A 332 -16.00 -22.84 -14.84
N PRO A 333 -15.83 -23.14 -16.15
CA PRO A 333 -14.76 -24.00 -16.64
C PRO A 333 -13.36 -23.51 -16.21
N GLY A 334 -12.59 -24.41 -15.63
CA GLY A 334 -11.26 -24.15 -15.05
C GLY A 334 -11.26 -23.88 -13.55
N PHE A 335 -12.45 -23.73 -12.91
CA PHE A 335 -12.55 -23.49 -11.46
C PHE A 335 -13.22 -24.63 -10.69
N GLU A 336 -13.52 -25.76 -11.31
CA GLU A 336 -14.32 -26.84 -10.70
C GLU A 336 -13.77 -27.38 -9.39
N ASN A 337 -12.43 -27.42 -9.27
CA ASN A 337 -11.73 -27.95 -8.11
C ASN A 337 -11.16 -26.83 -7.20
N THR A 338 -11.55 -25.59 -7.46
CA THR A 338 -11.00 -24.44 -6.75
C THR A 338 -11.33 -24.45 -5.27
N VAL A 339 -10.32 -24.17 -4.45
CA VAL A 339 -10.42 -24.02 -3.00
C VAL A 339 -9.84 -22.69 -2.57
N VAL A 340 -10.45 -22.05 -1.58
CA VAL A 340 -9.89 -20.85 -0.95
C VAL A 340 -8.73 -21.26 -0.07
N THR A 341 -7.57 -20.68 -0.29
CA THR A 341 -6.35 -20.91 0.51
C THR A 341 -6.08 -19.78 1.49
N TYR A 342 -6.54 -18.58 1.17
CA TYR A 342 -6.41 -17.44 2.08
C TYR A 342 -7.51 -16.38 1.88
N ILE A 343 -8.06 -15.92 2.99
CA ILE A 343 -8.96 -14.77 3.06
C ILE A 343 -8.26 -13.69 3.89
N PRO A 344 -7.93 -12.54 3.30
CA PRO A 344 -7.24 -11.46 3.99
C PRO A 344 -8.16 -10.68 4.94
N ASP A 345 -7.55 -9.83 5.74
CA ASP A 345 -8.25 -8.80 6.46
C ASP A 345 -8.88 -7.80 5.48
N VAL A 346 -9.96 -7.12 5.94
CA VAL A 346 -10.63 -6.10 5.16
C VAL A 346 -9.66 -5.02 4.67
N GLY A 347 -9.63 -4.81 3.37
CA GLY A 347 -8.83 -3.77 2.74
C GLY A 347 -9.45 -2.39 2.94
N VAL A 348 -8.86 -1.61 3.83
CA VAL A 348 -9.25 -0.23 4.12
C VAL A 348 -8.49 0.72 3.21
N ARG A 349 -9.19 1.41 2.31
CA ARG A 349 -8.56 2.31 1.33
C ARG A 349 -8.37 3.73 1.83
N GLU A 350 -9.21 4.18 2.74
CA GLU A 350 -9.25 5.57 3.21
C GLU A 350 -9.73 5.65 4.66
N THR A 351 -9.07 6.51 5.45
CA THR A 351 -9.49 6.91 6.80
C THR A 351 -9.12 8.36 7.05
N ARG A 352 -8.11 8.63 7.91
CA ARG A 352 -7.57 9.97 8.16
C ARG A 352 -6.42 10.27 7.19
N HIS A 353 -6.36 11.52 6.78
CA HIS A 353 -5.19 12.17 6.20
C HIS A 353 -4.79 13.31 7.12
N ILE A 354 -3.53 13.38 7.54
CA ILE A 354 -3.07 14.48 8.40
C ILE A 354 -3.15 15.82 7.66
N VAL A 355 -3.26 16.90 8.41
CA VAL A 355 -2.98 18.25 7.91
C VAL A 355 -1.50 18.49 8.14
N GLY A 356 -0.72 18.36 7.07
CA GLY A 356 0.74 18.55 7.05
C GLY A 356 1.15 19.97 6.60
N GLU A 357 2.45 20.22 6.59
CA GLU A 357 3.01 21.49 6.11
C GLU A 357 2.76 21.73 4.61
N TYR A 358 2.46 20.68 3.87
CA TYR A 358 1.95 20.70 2.51
C TYR A 358 0.88 19.61 2.34
N THR A 359 -0.18 19.91 1.61
CA THR A 359 -1.21 18.94 1.23
C THR A 359 -1.12 18.67 -0.26
N ALA A 360 -0.68 17.47 -0.64
CA ALA A 360 -0.63 17.06 -2.04
C ALA A 360 -2.04 17.10 -2.66
N ASN A 361 -2.14 17.55 -3.88
CA ASN A 361 -3.41 17.78 -4.55
C ASN A 361 -3.43 17.23 -5.98
N LEU A 362 -4.58 17.33 -6.65
CA LEU A 362 -4.79 16.84 -8.01
C LEU A 362 -3.78 17.40 -9.01
N ILE A 363 -3.47 18.70 -8.91
CA ILE A 363 -2.55 19.35 -9.86
C ILE A 363 -1.15 18.79 -9.72
N ASP A 364 -0.69 18.52 -8.50
CA ASP A 364 0.63 17.90 -8.26
C ASP A 364 0.76 16.56 -8.96
N VAL A 365 -0.29 15.73 -8.89
CA VAL A 365 -0.32 14.42 -9.54
C VAL A 365 -0.40 14.53 -11.05
N LEU A 366 -1.31 15.38 -11.57
CA LEU A 366 -1.55 15.49 -13.02
C LEU A 366 -0.43 16.24 -13.77
N SER A 367 0.22 17.21 -13.13
CA SER A 367 1.29 17.98 -13.77
C SER A 367 2.65 17.30 -13.75
N GLY A 368 2.80 16.22 -12.96
CA GLY A 368 4.11 15.62 -12.73
C GLY A 368 5.10 16.61 -12.09
N LYS A 369 4.58 17.56 -11.30
CA LYS A 369 5.36 18.63 -10.70
C LYS A 369 6.51 18.06 -9.87
N ASP A 370 7.72 18.54 -10.16
CA ASP A 370 8.88 18.31 -9.31
C ASP A 370 8.92 19.34 -8.18
N PHE A 371 9.39 18.90 -7.00
CA PHE A 371 9.52 19.74 -5.83
C PHE A 371 10.98 19.74 -5.39
N GLU A 372 11.46 20.88 -4.90
CA GLU A 372 12.82 20.99 -4.33
C GLU A 372 13.04 20.01 -3.16
N ASP A 373 11.94 19.63 -2.48
CA ASP A 373 11.90 18.69 -1.38
C ASP A 373 11.28 17.33 -1.73
N SER A 374 11.28 16.92 -2.99
CA SER A 374 10.82 15.60 -3.41
C SER A 374 11.63 14.49 -2.74
N VAL A 375 10.95 13.49 -2.17
CA VAL A 375 11.57 12.35 -1.45
C VAL A 375 11.07 11.00 -1.93
N ALA A 376 10.10 10.98 -2.80
CA ALA A 376 9.56 9.79 -3.43
C ALA A 376 8.88 10.13 -4.74
N CYS A 377 8.72 9.12 -5.59
CA CYS A 377 7.92 9.20 -6.81
C CYS A 377 6.70 8.30 -6.77
N GLY A 378 5.70 8.60 -7.60
CA GLY A 378 4.54 7.78 -7.84
C GLY A 378 4.22 7.70 -9.33
N GLY A 379 3.66 6.56 -9.76
CA GLY A 379 3.21 6.32 -11.14
C GLY A 379 1.80 5.74 -11.22
N HIS A 380 1.11 5.63 -10.09
CA HIS A 380 -0.23 5.06 -10.07
C HIS A 380 -1.27 6.07 -10.56
N PRO A 381 -2.20 5.67 -11.45
CA PRO A 381 -3.33 6.51 -11.77
C PRO A 381 -4.19 6.77 -10.52
N ILE A 382 -5.02 7.80 -10.58
CA ILE A 382 -5.88 8.16 -9.46
C ILE A 382 -6.97 7.09 -9.29
N ASP A 383 -6.87 6.31 -8.20
CA ASP A 383 -7.83 5.26 -7.85
C ASP A 383 -8.71 5.72 -6.69
N ILE A 384 -9.82 6.37 -7.02
CA ILE A 384 -10.88 6.74 -6.07
C ILE A 384 -12.24 6.30 -6.61
N HIS A 385 -13.18 6.07 -5.71
CA HIS A 385 -14.54 5.70 -6.09
C HIS A 385 -15.56 6.58 -5.36
N PRO A 386 -16.49 7.26 -6.10
CA PRO A 386 -16.62 7.30 -7.57
C PRO A 386 -15.46 8.06 -8.24
N ILE A 387 -15.17 7.72 -9.50
CA ILE A 387 -14.18 8.45 -10.30
C ILE A 387 -14.80 9.79 -10.72
N PRO A 388 -14.17 10.94 -10.43
CA PRO A 388 -14.65 12.25 -10.89
C PRO A 388 -14.57 12.37 -12.41
N LYS A 389 -15.55 13.03 -13.02
CA LYS A 389 -15.59 13.22 -14.47
C LYS A 389 -14.38 14.01 -14.99
N GLU A 390 -13.81 14.90 -14.18
CA GLU A 390 -12.65 15.71 -14.51
C GLU A 390 -11.38 14.88 -14.76
N ILE A 391 -11.30 13.70 -14.14
CA ILE A 391 -10.16 12.78 -14.27
C ILE A 391 -10.48 11.52 -15.07
N GLU A 392 -11.76 11.25 -15.34
CA GLU A 392 -12.17 10.11 -16.18
C GLU A 392 -11.57 10.19 -17.60
N ASN A 393 -11.37 11.44 -18.10
CA ASN A 393 -10.79 11.73 -19.39
C ASN A 393 -9.47 12.54 -19.29
N ALA A 394 -8.89 12.65 -18.10
CA ALA A 394 -7.62 13.34 -17.96
C ALA A 394 -6.53 12.56 -18.69
N ASP A 395 -5.96 13.15 -19.72
CA ASP A 395 -4.77 12.63 -20.35
C ASP A 395 -3.62 12.75 -19.33
N LEU A 396 -3.38 11.64 -18.62
CA LEU A 396 -2.23 11.52 -17.74
C LEU A 396 -0.98 11.42 -18.61
N ASN A 397 -0.60 12.56 -19.24
CA ASN A 397 0.59 12.66 -20.07
C ASN A 397 1.88 12.41 -19.28
N HIS A 398 1.76 12.31 -17.94
CA HIS A 398 2.86 12.06 -17.02
C HIS A 398 2.78 10.63 -16.51
N TRP A 399 3.84 9.89 -16.76
CA TRP A 399 4.03 8.55 -16.24
C TRP A 399 4.54 8.55 -14.79
N ARG A 400 5.00 9.70 -14.25
CA ARG A 400 5.56 9.89 -12.92
C ARG A 400 5.16 11.24 -12.33
N PHE A 401 4.89 11.28 -11.03
CA PHE A 401 4.75 12.49 -10.22
C PHE A 401 5.63 12.38 -8.98
N HIS A 402 5.99 13.52 -8.40
CA HIS A 402 6.89 13.59 -7.24
C HIS A 402 6.12 13.88 -5.97
N ILE A 403 6.60 13.36 -4.83
CA ILE A 403 5.97 13.49 -3.53
C ILE A 403 6.93 14.26 -2.61
N PRO A 404 6.54 15.48 -2.16
CA PRO A 404 7.42 16.32 -1.35
C PRO A 404 7.48 15.84 0.11
N TYR A 405 8.62 16.09 0.78
CA TYR A 405 8.85 15.75 2.20
C TYR A 405 7.79 16.32 3.13
N ARG A 406 7.34 17.55 2.87
CA ARG A 406 6.37 18.29 3.70
C ARG A 406 5.01 17.62 3.84
N VAL A 407 4.63 16.66 2.99
CA VAL A 407 3.37 15.89 3.18
C VAL A 407 3.44 14.95 4.38
N MET A 408 4.66 14.64 4.85
CA MET A 408 4.89 13.75 6.00
C MET A 408 5.00 14.51 7.33
N LEU A 409 5.06 15.84 7.32
CA LEU A 409 5.29 16.68 8.48
C LEU A 409 3.98 17.26 9.04
N PRO A 410 3.52 16.81 10.23
CA PRO A 410 2.38 17.45 10.91
C PRO A 410 2.66 18.91 11.26
N THR A 411 1.66 19.77 11.20
CA THR A 411 1.85 21.21 11.47
C THR A 411 2.19 21.53 12.92
N ASN A 412 1.75 20.70 13.89
CA ASN A 412 1.78 21.00 15.33
C ASN A 412 2.51 19.94 16.18
N VAL A 413 3.29 19.05 15.55
CA VAL A 413 4.16 18.09 16.24
C VAL A 413 5.51 18.08 15.53
N SER A 414 6.60 18.27 16.28
CA SER A 414 7.92 18.54 15.71
C SER A 414 8.75 17.28 15.47
N ASN A 415 8.58 16.23 16.28
CA ASN A 415 9.32 14.97 16.21
C ASN A 415 8.47 13.79 15.76
N LEU A 416 7.44 14.06 14.96
CA LEU A 416 6.59 13.04 14.33
C LEU A 416 6.68 13.16 12.81
N LEU A 417 6.90 12.04 12.15
CA LEU A 417 6.69 11.86 10.72
C LEU A 417 5.49 10.95 10.49
N VAL A 418 4.79 11.15 9.39
CA VAL A 418 3.69 10.28 8.97
C VAL A 418 4.01 9.75 7.59
N ALA A 419 3.93 8.43 7.38
CA ALA A 419 4.21 7.82 6.10
C ALA A 419 3.17 6.75 5.71
N GLY A 420 3.02 6.56 4.41
CA GLY A 420 2.03 5.64 3.86
C GLY A 420 0.69 6.32 3.56
N ARG A 421 -0.41 5.59 3.69
CA ARG A 421 -1.76 5.98 3.25
C ARG A 421 -2.29 7.28 3.88
N CYS A 422 -1.85 7.63 5.06
CA CYS A 422 -2.39 8.73 5.86
C CYS A 422 -1.60 10.04 5.79
N VAL A 423 -0.63 10.16 4.85
CA VAL A 423 0.08 11.43 4.60
C VAL A 423 -0.88 12.56 4.22
N SER A 424 -0.39 13.79 4.29
CA SER A 424 -1.17 14.98 3.94
C SER A 424 -1.43 15.05 2.44
N ALA A 425 -2.63 14.66 2.05
CA ALA A 425 -3.09 14.67 0.67
C ALA A 425 -4.59 14.94 0.60
N THR A 426 -5.04 15.58 -0.47
CA THR A 426 -6.48 15.59 -0.80
C THR A 426 -6.93 14.18 -1.15
N ARG A 427 -8.22 13.91 -1.03
CA ARG A 427 -8.80 12.60 -1.34
C ARG A 427 -8.39 12.10 -2.73
N ILE A 428 -8.40 12.99 -3.73
CA ILE A 428 -8.00 12.65 -5.10
C ILE A 428 -6.53 12.26 -5.17
N ALA A 429 -5.63 13.11 -4.65
CA ALA A 429 -4.20 12.84 -4.68
C ALA A 429 -3.85 11.56 -3.91
N SER A 430 -4.54 11.30 -2.80
CA SER A 430 -4.35 10.07 -2.01
C SER A 430 -4.61 8.81 -2.84
N GLY A 431 -5.54 8.85 -3.81
CA GLY A 431 -5.80 7.75 -4.72
C GLY A 431 -4.58 7.31 -5.54
N ALA A 432 -3.65 8.23 -5.81
CA ALA A 432 -2.40 7.94 -6.51
C ALA A 432 -1.20 7.70 -5.56
N ILE A 433 -1.23 8.27 -4.35
CA ILE A 433 -0.11 8.22 -3.39
C ILE A 433 -0.15 6.96 -2.50
N ARG A 434 -1.33 6.46 -2.15
CA ARG A 434 -1.54 5.35 -1.21
C ARG A 434 -1.17 3.93 -1.68
N PRO A 435 -0.95 3.63 -3.00
CA PRO A 435 -0.53 2.29 -3.40
C PRO A 435 0.75 1.81 -2.73
N THR A 436 0.93 0.50 -2.70
CA THR A 436 1.98 -0.18 -1.94
C THR A 436 3.38 0.34 -2.23
N ALA A 437 3.74 0.50 -3.51
CA ALA A 437 5.08 0.95 -3.91
C ALA A 437 5.41 2.35 -3.36
N GLN A 438 4.48 3.31 -3.50
CA GLN A 438 4.63 4.67 -3.00
C GLN A 438 4.70 4.72 -1.46
N CYS A 439 3.89 3.87 -0.80
CA CYS A 439 3.96 3.74 0.67
C CYS A 439 5.32 3.23 1.14
N MET A 440 5.93 2.27 0.42
CA MET A 440 7.27 1.77 0.73
C MET A 440 8.33 2.88 0.57
N ALA A 441 8.28 3.64 -0.52
CA ALA A 441 9.20 4.77 -0.75
C ALA A 441 9.06 5.87 0.30
N LEU A 442 7.82 6.24 0.66
CA LEU A 442 7.57 7.20 1.76
C LEU A 442 8.07 6.68 3.10
N GLY A 443 7.96 5.37 3.35
CA GLY A 443 8.50 4.73 4.54
C GLY A 443 10.02 4.89 4.62
N GLU A 444 10.72 4.57 3.55
CA GLU A 444 12.18 4.72 3.46
C GLU A 444 12.62 6.17 3.70
N ALA A 445 11.94 7.13 3.07
CA ALA A 445 12.21 8.55 3.27
C ALA A 445 11.99 8.99 4.72
N ALA A 446 10.88 8.55 5.35
CA ALA A 446 10.57 8.87 6.74
C ALA A 446 11.60 8.27 7.71
N GLY A 447 12.00 7.00 7.50
CA GLY A 447 13.00 6.31 8.33
C GLY A 447 14.37 6.98 8.26
N THR A 448 14.82 7.31 7.04
CA THR A 448 16.09 8.03 6.82
C THR A 448 16.05 9.40 7.49
N ALA A 449 14.98 10.17 7.31
CA ALA A 449 14.83 11.50 7.90
C ALA A 449 14.80 11.44 9.44
N ALA A 450 14.04 10.49 10.02
CA ALA A 450 13.97 10.33 11.47
C ALA A 450 15.32 9.98 12.08
N ALA A 451 16.09 9.09 11.44
CA ALA A 451 17.45 8.75 11.89
C ALA A 451 18.39 9.95 11.82
N MET A 452 18.32 10.75 10.73
CA MET A 452 19.10 11.99 10.61
C MET A 452 18.75 12.98 11.71
N ALA A 453 17.45 13.19 11.98
CA ALA A 453 16.98 14.09 13.04
C ALA A 453 17.43 13.59 14.44
N ALA A 454 17.26 12.30 14.72
CA ALA A 454 17.64 11.70 16.01
C ALA A 454 19.16 11.84 16.30
N LYS A 455 20.00 11.61 15.28
CA LYS A 455 21.46 11.77 15.37
C LYS A 455 21.90 13.23 15.50
N GLY A 456 21.22 14.12 14.77
CA GLY A 456 21.49 15.56 14.80
C GLY A 456 20.96 16.26 16.05
N GLY A 457 20.16 15.57 16.89
CA GLY A 457 19.48 16.18 18.03
C GLY A 457 18.50 17.28 17.60
N THR A 458 17.91 17.14 16.40
CA THR A 458 16.99 18.11 15.80
C THR A 458 15.59 17.53 15.66
N SER A 459 14.64 18.35 15.26
CA SER A 459 13.29 17.88 14.92
C SER A 459 13.24 17.35 13.48
N ALA A 460 12.24 16.52 13.19
CA ALA A 460 11.95 16.08 11.82
C ALA A 460 11.73 17.26 10.86
N LYS A 461 11.12 18.35 11.35
CA LYS A 461 10.90 19.59 10.57
C LYS A 461 12.19 20.33 10.21
N SER A 462 13.27 20.09 10.94
CA SER A 462 14.55 20.77 10.78
C SER A 462 15.59 19.95 10.03
N VAL A 463 15.19 18.82 9.46
CA VAL A 463 16.07 17.99 8.63
C VAL A 463 16.49 18.76 7.38
N ASP A 464 17.78 18.76 7.09
CA ASP A 464 18.28 19.25 5.79
C ASP A 464 17.77 18.33 4.67
N VAL A 465 16.79 18.82 3.97
CA VAL A 465 16.11 18.08 2.91
C VAL A 465 17.05 17.74 1.74
N GLN A 466 18.02 18.59 1.44
CA GLN A 466 18.98 18.30 0.36
C GLN A 466 19.95 17.19 0.77
N ALA A 467 20.38 17.18 2.03
CA ALA A 467 21.15 16.08 2.58
C ALA A 467 20.34 14.77 2.62
N LEU A 468 19.05 14.85 2.96
CA LEU A 468 18.12 13.71 2.93
C LEU A 468 17.99 13.16 1.50
N ARG A 469 17.70 14.01 0.52
CA ARG A 469 17.58 13.64 -0.90
C ARG A 469 18.83 12.95 -1.41
N LYS A 470 20.01 13.53 -1.12
CA LYS A 470 21.28 12.94 -1.49
C LYS A 470 21.43 11.53 -0.92
N LYS A 471 21.13 11.35 0.38
CA LYS A 471 21.24 10.06 1.06
C LYS A 471 20.26 9.03 0.48
N LEU A 472 19.02 9.41 0.22
CA LEU A 472 18.02 8.55 -0.43
C LEU A 472 18.50 8.08 -1.81
N THR A 473 19.05 8.99 -2.62
CA THR A 473 19.59 8.66 -3.94
C THR A 473 20.81 7.73 -3.83
N GLU A 474 21.72 7.97 -2.87
CA GLU A 474 22.87 7.10 -2.62
C GLU A 474 22.44 5.69 -2.20
N ASN A 475 21.29 5.54 -1.52
CA ASN A 475 20.70 4.27 -1.13
C ASN A 475 19.83 3.64 -2.26
N GLY A 476 19.79 4.25 -3.44
CA GLY A 476 19.10 3.72 -4.61
C GLY A 476 17.61 4.11 -4.69
N ALA A 477 17.13 4.99 -3.83
CA ALA A 477 15.77 5.51 -3.94
C ALA A 477 15.61 6.39 -5.20
N ILE A 478 14.45 6.35 -5.81
CA ILE A 478 14.03 7.23 -6.91
C ILE A 478 13.14 8.33 -6.33
N ILE A 479 13.54 9.59 -6.52
CA ILE A 479 12.92 10.74 -5.86
C ILE A 479 12.61 11.86 -6.84
#